data_64b08a6babc606ed52b718a489808700
#
_entry.id   64b08a6babc606ed52b718a489808700
#
_cell.length_a   1.000
_cell.length_b   1.000
_cell.length_c   1.000
_cell.angle_alpha   90.00
_cell.angle_beta   90.00
_cell.angle_gamma   90.00
#
_symmetry.space_group_name_H-M   'P 1'
#
loop_
_entity.id
_entity.type
_entity.pdbx_description
1 polymer ?
#
loop_
_entity_poly.entity_id
_entity_poly.type
_entity_poly.pdbx_seq_one_letter_code
_entity_poly.pdbx_strand_id
1 'polypeptide(L)'
;RFVRENGLSATVYTQTTDVETETNGLMTYDRKIIKIGAENVFMANHNIIPPSLQSSVRIFTNTYSVKLSNYKPNGKIYFTTDGTEPSAISSEYSNPFTINETTEIKAFTQWEEKRSRTASIFIEKKNPIPSMEVDDLKPGLIASVYFGEFNELPDFHKLRSVFTKTISEVSHSLARKDSFFAIDFEGYLLIPADDIYGISLISDDGSRLFLDGAVIISNDGIHGLREEGGYFPLAKGYHKIRIEYFQREGSVGLKLLLEVPGHQKSNVPEPWFFH
;
A
#
# COMPACT_ATOMS: atom_id res chain seq x y z
N ARG A 1 -4.86 8.09 -16.13
CA ARG A 1 -5.63 7.46 -15.07
C ARG A 1 -7.07 7.97 -15.06
N PHE A 2 -7.30 9.25 -14.74
CA PHE A 2 -8.66 9.86 -14.64
C PHE A 2 -9.52 9.72 -15.90
N VAL A 3 -8.93 9.79 -17.08
CA VAL A 3 -9.68 9.62 -18.35
C VAL A 3 -10.26 8.21 -18.47
N ARG A 4 -9.49 7.17 -18.13
CA ARG A 4 -9.90 5.77 -18.27
C ARG A 4 -10.77 5.28 -17.10
N GLU A 5 -10.41 5.65 -15.87
CA GLU A 5 -11.04 5.11 -14.66
C GLU A 5 -12.26 5.93 -14.22
N ASN A 6 -12.28 7.22 -14.51
CA ASN A 6 -13.30 8.15 -14.03
C ASN A 6 -14.10 8.86 -15.15
N GLY A 7 -13.88 8.47 -16.41
CA GLY A 7 -14.62 9.02 -17.55
C GLY A 7 -14.35 10.49 -17.85
N LEU A 8 -13.19 11.04 -17.39
CA LEU A 8 -12.81 12.42 -17.66
C LEU A 8 -12.55 12.61 -19.17
N SER A 9 -13.33 13.45 -19.82
CA SER A 9 -13.28 13.67 -21.29
C SER A 9 -12.13 14.57 -21.71
N ALA A 10 -11.76 15.57 -20.89
CA ALA A 10 -10.71 16.53 -21.18
C ALA A 10 -10.17 17.16 -19.89
N THR A 11 -8.97 17.72 -19.97
CA THR A 11 -8.40 18.62 -18.96
C THR A 11 -8.00 19.92 -19.63
N VAL A 12 -8.22 21.04 -18.95
CA VAL A 12 -7.80 22.36 -19.40
C VAL A 12 -6.69 22.85 -18.49
N TYR A 13 -5.55 23.23 -19.07
CA TYR A 13 -4.49 23.88 -18.33
C TYR A 13 -4.79 25.38 -18.27
N THR A 14 -5.07 25.89 -17.09
CA THR A 14 -5.67 27.22 -16.92
C THR A 14 -4.73 28.39 -17.16
N GLN A 15 -3.42 28.18 -17.04
CA GLN A 15 -2.46 29.26 -17.31
C GLN A 15 -1.12 28.73 -17.85
N THR A 16 -0.61 29.41 -18.89
CA THR A 16 0.71 29.12 -19.47
C THR A 16 1.86 29.85 -18.76
N THR A 17 1.59 30.99 -18.16
CA THR A 17 2.57 31.79 -17.39
C THR A 17 2.12 31.88 -15.95
N ASP A 18 3.07 32.08 -15.02
CA ASP A 18 2.73 32.49 -13.65
C ASP A 18 1.97 33.82 -13.69
N VAL A 19 1.10 34.05 -12.73
CA VAL A 19 0.33 35.28 -12.58
C VAL A 19 0.48 35.78 -11.15
N GLU A 20 1.11 36.92 -10.98
CA GLU A 20 1.36 37.53 -9.68
C GLU A 20 2.07 36.58 -8.70
N THR A 21 1.36 36.14 -7.64
CA THR A 21 1.87 35.19 -6.62
C THR A 21 1.59 33.74 -6.97
N GLU A 22 0.84 33.47 -8.03
CA GLU A 22 0.47 32.11 -8.44
C GLU A 22 1.55 31.56 -9.38
N THR A 23 2.29 30.52 -8.92
CA THR A 23 3.51 30.00 -9.57
C THR A 23 3.31 28.64 -10.25
N ASN A 24 2.12 28.33 -10.71
CA ASN A 24 1.75 27.05 -11.37
C ASN A 24 1.81 27.08 -12.91
N GLY A 25 2.26 28.18 -13.51
CA GLY A 25 2.45 28.31 -14.95
C GLY A 25 3.57 27.41 -15.51
N LEU A 26 3.52 27.16 -16.83
CA LEU A 26 4.56 26.45 -17.58
C LEU A 26 5.84 27.30 -17.74
N MET A 27 5.74 28.60 -17.57
CA MET A 27 6.84 29.56 -17.58
C MET A 27 6.63 30.66 -16.53
N THR A 28 7.68 31.38 -16.19
CA THR A 28 7.60 32.51 -15.26
C THR A 28 6.75 33.65 -15.80
N TYR A 29 6.27 34.53 -14.89
CA TYR A 29 5.46 35.70 -15.24
C TYR A 29 6.12 36.59 -16.30
N ASP A 30 7.41 36.84 -16.17
CA ASP A 30 8.22 37.62 -17.13
C ASP A 30 8.62 36.83 -18.38
N ARG A 31 8.18 35.56 -18.51
CA ARG A 31 8.44 34.63 -19.60
C ARG A 31 9.92 34.31 -19.88
N LYS A 32 10.81 34.67 -18.95
CA LYS A 32 12.24 34.42 -19.14
C LYS A 32 12.65 32.99 -18.85
N ILE A 33 11.91 32.30 -17.96
CA ILE A 33 12.20 30.90 -17.60
C ILE A 33 11.05 30.04 -18.06
N ILE A 34 11.34 29.08 -18.91
CA ILE A 34 10.42 28.00 -19.27
C ILE A 34 10.64 26.87 -18.24
N LYS A 35 9.64 26.64 -17.40
CA LYS A 35 9.69 25.61 -16.33
C LYS A 35 9.52 24.21 -16.91
N ILE A 36 8.66 24.09 -17.92
CA ILE A 36 8.39 22.81 -18.61
C ILE A 36 8.59 23.05 -20.10
N GLY A 37 9.63 22.46 -20.69
CA GLY A 37 9.93 22.61 -22.12
C GLY A 37 8.78 22.15 -23.01
N ALA A 38 8.59 22.82 -24.14
CA ALA A 38 7.52 22.56 -25.11
C ALA A 38 7.47 21.08 -25.55
N GLU A 39 8.62 20.44 -25.68
CA GLU A 39 8.70 19.01 -26.02
C GLU A 39 8.05 18.12 -24.95
N ASN A 40 8.30 18.37 -23.66
CA ASN A 40 7.67 17.62 -22.58
C ASN A 40 6.15 17.80 -22.54
N VAL A 41 5.66 19.02 -22.83
CA VAL A 41 4.23 19.31 -22.95
C VAL A 41 3.65 18.56 -24.16
N PHE A 42 4.33 18.60 -25.30
CA PHE A 42 3.93 17.84 -26.49
C PHE A 42 3.84 16.33 -26.18
N MET A 43 4.89 15.78 -25.57
CA MET A 43 4.94 14.35 -25.23
C MET A 43 3.81 13.95 -24.30
N ALA A 44 3.54 14.74 -23.26
CA ALA A 44 2.45 14.49 -22.32
C ALA A 44 1.07 14.56 -23.01
N ASN A 45 0.81 15.59 -23.83
CA ASN A 45 -0.45 15.75 -24.55
C ASN A 45 -0.70 14.64 -25.58
N HIS A 46 0.36 14.02 -26.10
CA HIS A 46 0.27 12.90 -27.05
C HIS A 46 0.35 11.53 -26.37
N ASN A 47 0.33 11.48 -25.02
CA ASN A 47 0.50 10.26 -24.21
C ASN A 47 1.82 9.50 -24.47
N ILE A 48 2.87 10.22 -24.91
CA ILE A 48 4.22 9.67 -25.07
C ILE A 48 4.93 9.85 -23.72
N ILE A 49 4.43 9.14 -22.72
CA ILE A 49 4.95 9.15 -21.35
C ILE A 49 5.66 7.84 -21.04
N PRO A 50 6.52 7.82 -20.01
CA PRO A 50 7.16 6.58 -19.60
C PRO A 50 6.17 5.46 -19.33
N PRO A 51 6.51 4.21 -19.63
CA PRO A 51 5.66 3.09 -19.30
C PRO A 51 5.55 2.93 -17.77
N SER A 52 4.46 2.32 -17.34
CA SER A 52 4.19 2.05 -15.93
C SER A 52 4.07 0.55 -15.68
N LEU A 53 4.43 0.12 -14.48
CA LEU A 53 4.10 -1.20 -13.97
C LEU A 53 2.60 -1.27 -13.65
N GLN A 54 1.94 -2.36 -14.03
CA GLN A 54 0.50 -2.53 -13.78
C GLN A 54 0.18 -2.85 -12.31
N SER A 55 1.17 -3.27 -11.52
CA SER A 55 1.04 -3.54 -10.09
C SER A 55 1.61 -2.39 -9.25
N SER A 56 0.96 -2.09 -8.14
CA SER A 56 1.51 -1.23 -7.08
C SER A 56 2.49 -1.97 -6.18
N VAL A 57 2.35 -3.30 -6.08
CA VAL A 57 3.26 -4.16 -5.29
C VAL A 57 4.56 -4.33 -6.03
N ARG A 58 5.67 -4.00 -5.38
CA ARG A 58 7.02 -4.06 -5.95
C ARG A 58 7.97 -4.96 -5.16
N ILE A 59 7.40 -5.87 -4.40
CA ILE A 59 8.14 -6.91 -3.66
C ILE A 59 7.58 -8.29 -4.03
N PHE A 60 8.39 -9.33 -3.89
CA PHE A 60 7.99 -10.71 -4.13
C PHE A 60 8.90 -11.69 -3.38
N THR A 61 8.46 -12.92 -3.22
CA THR A 61 9.22 -13.97 -2.51
C THR A 61 9.92 -14.96 -3.47
N ASN A 62 9.23 -15.43 -4.49
CA ASN A 62 9.73 -16.44 -5.41
C ASN A 62 9.97 -15.90 -6.82
N THR A 63 8.91 -15.54 -7.51
CA THR A 63 8.93 -15.00 -8.87
C THR A 63 7.97 -13.81 -8.97
N TYR A 64 8.24 -12.91 -9.90
CA TYR A 64 7.41 -11.75 -10.17
C TYR A 64 7.11 -11.62 -11.66
N SER A 65 5.83 -11.56 -12.02
CA SER A 65 5.39 -11.31 -13.39
C SER A 65 5.37 -9.81 -13.69
N VAL A 66 6.31 -9.34 -14.45
CA VAL A 66 6.42 -7.95 -14.87
C VAL A 66 5.43 -7.67 -15.99
N LYS A 67 4.46 -6.79 -15.72
CA LYS A 67 3.46 -6.33 -16.68
C LYS A 67 3.61 -4.83 -16.86
N LEU A 68 4.17 -4.43 -18.00
CA LEU A 68 4.32 -3.02 -18.37
C LEU A 68 3.15 -2.57 -19.24
N SER A 69 2.80 -1.31 -19.12
CA SER A 69 1.81 -0.67 -19.98
C SER A 69 2.27 0.73 -20.38
N ASN A 70 1.89 1.16 -21.56
CA ASN A 70 1.98 2.54 -22.00
C ASN A 70 0.60 3.09 -22.31
N TYR A 71 0.51 4.42 -22.41
CA TYR A 71 -0.74 5.13 -22.71
C TYR A 71 -0.84 5.52 -24.18
N LYS A 72 0.23 5.38 -24.95
CA LYS A 72 0.25 5.72 -26.38
C LYS A 72 -0.25 4.55 -27.21
N PRO A 73 -1.37 4.68 -27.95
CA PRO A 73 -1.77 3.68 -28.94
C PRO A 73 -0.67 3.44 -29.97
N ASN A 74 -0.35 2.17 -30.24
CA ASN A 74 0.74 1.74 -31.13
C ASN A 74 2.15 2.19 -30.68
N GLY A 75 2.29 2.69 -29.47
CA GLY A 75 3.59 2.96 -28.88
C GLY A 75 4.28 1.66 -28.46
N LYS A 76 5.57 1.54 -28.72
CA LYS A 76 6.40 0.41 -28.33
C LYS A 76 7.11 0.71 -27.01
N ILE A 77 7.27 -0.29 -26.18
CA ILE A 77 8.07 -0.17 -24.96
C ILE A 77 9.40 -0.90 -25.20
N TYR A 78 10.51 -0.20 -24.97
CA TYR A 78 11.84 -0.79 -24.93
C TYR A 78 12.35 -0.79 -23.51
N PHE A 79 13.00 -1.87 -23.07
CA PHE A 79 13.41 -2.01 -21.70
C PHE A 79 14.74 -2.77 -21.54
N THR A 80 15.35 -2.62 -20.36
CA THR A 80 16.48 -3.39 -19.83
C THR A 80 16.14 -3.89 -18.43
N THR A 81 16.81 -4.93 -17.97
CA THR A 81 16.64 -5.52 -16.63
C THR A 81 17.93 -5.53 -15.81
N ASP A 82 18.99 -4.96 -16.35
CA ASP A 82 20.32 -4.87 -15.75
C ASP A 82 20.66 -3.45 -15.24
N GLY A 83 19.67 -2.55 -15.23
CA GLY A 83 19.85 -1.16 -14.81
C GLY A 83 20.53 -0.27 -15.85
N THR A 84 20.92 -0.79 -17.00
CA THR A 84 21.47 0.04 -18.09
C THR A 84 20.40 0.88 -18.77
N GLU A 85 20.79 2.00 -19.39
CA GLU A 85 19.86 2.88 -20.08
C GLU A 85 19.37 2.21 -21.38
N PRO A 86 18.05 2.00 -21.56
CA PRO A 86 17.53 1.34 -22.75
C PRO A 86 17.60 2.23 -23.97
N SER A 87 17.75 1.60 -25.13
CA SER A 87 17.79 2.24 -26.45
C SER A 87 16.84 1.53 -27.43
N ALA A 88 16.73 2.02 -28.66
CA ALA A 88 15.90 1.40 -29.71
C ALA A 88 16.35 0.00 -30.14
N ILE A 89 17.55 -0.43 -29.73
CA ILE A 89 18.08 -1.79 -29.95
C ILE A 89 17.93 -2.69 -28.72
N SER A 90 17.41 -2.16 -27.61
CA SER A 90 17.09 -2.96 -26.41
C SER A 90 15.86 -3.83 -26.66
N SER A 91 15.55 -4.72 -25.70
CA SER A 91 14.40 -5.62 -25.83
C SER A 91 13.08 -4.84 -25.97
N GLU A 92 12.26 -5.21 -26.94
CA GLU A 92 10.90 -4.68 -27.10
C GLU A 92 9.96 -5.52 -26.21
N TYR A 93 9.16 -4.83 -25.40
CA TYR A 93 8.16 -5.48 -24.55
C TYR A 93 6.92 -5.82 -25.36
N SER A 94 6.65 -7.09 -25.55
CA SER A 94 5.45 -7.60 -26.22
C SER A 94 4.52 -8.37 -25.31
N ASN A 95 5.07 -9.05 -24.29
CA ASN A 95 4.33 -9.89 -23.36
C ASN A 95 4.90 -9.75 -21.93
N PRO A 96 4.12 -10.07 -20.88
CA PRO A 96 4.65 -10.20 -19.54
C PRO A 96 5.83 -11.15 -19.47
N PHE A 97 6.86 -10.80 -18.70
CA PHE A 97 8.02 -11.64 -18.44
C PHE A 97 8.22 -11.82 -16.92
N THR A 98 8.93 -12.87 -16.55
CA THR A 98 9.16 -13.23 -15.15
C THR A 98 10.58 -12.88 -14.73
N ILE A 99 10.70 -12.32 -13.52
CA ILE A 99 11.97 -12.15 -12.81
C ILE A 99 11.97 -13.02 -11.56
N ASN A 100 13.14 -13.47 -11.11
CA ASN A 100 13.35 -14.29 -9.92
C ASN A 100 14.37 -13.70 -8.94
N GLU A 101 14.96 -12.56 -9.29
CA GLU A 101 15.90 -11.79 -8.46
C GLU A 101 15.49 -10.31 -8.42
N THR A 102 15.99 -9.60 -7.40
CA THR A 102 15.83 -8.14 -7.30
C THR A 102 16.30 -7.48 -8.59
N THR A 103 15.44 -6.70 -9.22
CA THR A 103 15.66 -6.19 -10.57
C THR A 103 15.31 -4.72 -10.66
N GLU A 104 16.18 -3.91 -11.23
CA GLU A 104 15.87 -2.58 -11.72
C GLU A 104 15.53 -2.67 -13.21
N ILE A 105 14.29 -2.35 -13.55
CA ILE A 105 13.81 -2.29 -14.92
C ILE A 105 13.85 -0.83 -15.35
N LYS A 106 14.62 -0.53 -16.40
CA LYS A 106 14.55 0.77 -17.06
C LYS A 106 13.79 0.64 -18.36
N ALA A 107 12.85 1.54 -18.62
CA ALA A 107 11.99 1.43 -19.80
C ALA A 107 11.54 2.78 -20.32
N PHE A 108 11.35 2.89 -21.62
CA PHE A 108 10.75 4.06 -22.26
C PHE A 108 9.71 3.64 -23.31
N THR A 109 8.80 4.57 -23.63
CA THR A 109 7.85 4.43 -24.73
C THR A 109 8.41 5.10 -25.98
N GLN A 110 8.48 4.36 -27.09
CA GLN A 110 8.80 4.85 -28.43
C GLN A 110 7.52 4.98 -29.25
N TRP A 111 7.32 6.12 -29.92
CA TRP A 111 6.28 6.33 -30.90
C TRP A 111 6.84 7.14 -32.06
N GLU A 112 6.90 6.52 -33.23
CA GLU A 112 7.62 7.05 -34.39
C GLU A 112 9.07 7.39 -34.02
N GLU A 113 9.55 8.58 -34.32
CA GLU A 113 10.91 9.05 -33.98
C GLU A 113 11.03 9.65 -32.56
N LYS A 114 9.90 9.75 -31.83
CA LYS A 114 9.86 10.32 -30.48
C LYS A 114 9.88 9.26 -29.40
N ARG A 115 10.58 9.56 -28.33
CA ARG A 115 10.64 8.68 -27.13
C ARG A 115 10.29 9.44 -25.86
N SER A 116 9.66 8.76 -24.92
CA SER A 116 9.46 9.28 -23.57
C SER A 116 10.79 9.39 -22.79
N ARG A 117 10.75 10.01 -21.62
CA ARG A 117 11.79 9.80 -20.59
C ARG A 117 11.82 8.33 -20.22
N THR A 118 12.97 7.88 -19.71
CA THR A 118 13.10 6.54 -19.14
C THR A 118 12.43 6.51 -17.77
N ALA A 119 11.60 5.50 -17.53
CA ALA A 119 11.16 5.12 -16.20
C ALA A 119 12.18 4.16 -15.58
N SER A 120 12.48 4.31 -14.29
CA SER A 120 13.18 3.32 -13.48
C SER A 120 12.16 2.68 -12.53
N ILE A 121 12.06 1.36 -12.57
CA ILE A 121 11.13 0.55 -11.80
C ILE A 121 11.95 -0.48 -11.04
N PHE A 122 12.04 -0.32 -9.72
CA PHE A 122 12.74 -1.24 -8.84
C PHE A 122 11.75 -2.25 -8.26
N ILE A 123 12.04 -3.54 -8.42
CA ILE A 123 11.24 -4.66 -7.90
C ILE A 123 12.17 -5.54 -7.05
N GLU A 124 11.82 -5.71 -5.79
CA GLU A 124 12.69 -6.32 -4.80
C GLU A 124 12.23 -7.71 -4.38
N LYS A 125 13.14 -8.68 -4.45
CA LYS A 125 12.93 -9.99 -3.85
C LYS A 125 13.15 -9.91 -2.35
N LYS A 126 12.18 -10.37 -1.59
CA LYS A 126 12.22 -10.42 -0.12
C LYS A 126 12.16 -11.85 0.38
N ASN A 127 12.91 -12.13 1.44
CA ASN A 127 12.70 -13.36 2.19
C ASN A 127 11.42 -13.23 3.03
N PRO A 128 10.58 -14.26 3.09
CA PRO A 128 9.44 -14.26 4.00
C PRO A 128 9.87 -14.08 5.45
N ILE A 129 9.11 -13.32 6.22
CA ILE A 129 9.24 -13.26 7.67
C ILE A 129 8.94 -14.67 8.20
N PRO A 130 9.82 -15.29 8.99
CA PRO A 130 9.63 -16.66 9.46
C PRO A 130 8.40 -16.78 10.35
N SER A 131 7.64 -17.86 10.19
CA SER A 131 6.56 -18.23 11.11
C SER A 131 7.11 -18.79 12.42
N MET A 132 6.23 -18.88 13.40
CA MET A 132 6.53 -19.46 14.72
C MET A 132 5.94 -20.88 14.82
N GLU A 133 6.66 -21.80 15.47
CA GLU A 133 6.09 -23.06 15.93
C GLU A 133 5.34 -22.81 17.23
N VAL A 134 4.07 -23.13 17.28
CA VAL A 134 3.20 -22.92 18.46
C VAL A 134 2.28 -24.10 18.60
N ASP A 135 2.25 -24.67 19.81
CA ASP A 135 1.39 -25.81 20.16
C ASP A 135 0.13 -25.37 20.91
N ASP A 136 -0.84 -26.25 20.99
CA ASP A 136 -2.07 -26.12 21.79
C ASP A 136 -2.92 -24.86 21.50
N LEU A 137 -2.89 -24.38 20.26
CA LEU A 137 -3.67 -23.22 19.82
C LEU A 137 -5.18 -23.50 19.82
N LYS A 138 -5.92 -22.48 20.26
CA LYS A 138 -7.39 -22.43 20.18
C LYS A 138 -7.82 -21.32 19.20
N PRO A 139 -8.98 -21.51 18.50
CA PRO A 139 -9.48 -20.49 17.60
C PRO A 139 -9.80 -19.16 18.30
N GLY A 140 -9.53 -18.05 17.62
CA GLY A 140 -9.84 -16.69 18.04
C GLY A 140 -8.66 -15.91 18.59
N LEU A 141 -8.89 -14.64 18.94
CA LEU A 141 -7.95 -13.76 19.62
C LEU A 141 -8.40 -13.49 21.05
N ILE A 142 -7.46 -13.27 21.94
CA ILE A 142 -7.75 -12.74 23.28
C ILE A 142 -7.88 -11.21 23.14
N ALA A 143 -9.03 -10.67 23.52
CA ALA A 143 -9.28 -9.23 23.51
C ALA A 143 -9.56 -8.73 24.93
N SER A 144 -8.77 -7.77 25.40
CA SER A 144 -8.90 -7.11 26.69
C SER A 144 -9.42 -5.69 26.51
N VAL A 145 -10.48 -5.32 27.25
CA VAL A 145 -11.13 -4.01 27.19
C VAL A 145 -10.76 -3.17 28.38
N TYR A 146 -10.48 -1.89 28.14
CA TYR A 146 -10.10 -0.88 29.12
C TYR A 146 -10.99 0.33 28.96
N PHE A 147 -11.46 0.89 30.07
CA PHE A 147 -12.24 2.14 30.06
C PHE A 147 -11.37 3.29 30.56
N GLY A 148 -11.39 4.38 29.81
CA GLY A 148 -10.60 5.58 30.12
C GLY A 148 -10.61 6.55 28.97
N GLU A 149 -10.23 7.78 29.25
CA GLU A 149 -10.04 8.82 28.24
C GLU A 149 -8.58 8.81 27.76
N PHE A 150 -8.37 8.58 26.48
CA PHE A 150 -7.04 8.49 25.87
C PHE A 150 -6.94 9.48 24.69
N ASN A 151 -5.77 10.08 24.51
CA ASN A 151 -5.45 10.95 23.37
C ASN A 151 -4.46 10.29 22.39
N GLU A 152 -3.85 9.22 22.82
CA GLU A 152 -2.92 8.34 22.10
C GLU A 152 -3.04 6.93 22.68
N LEU A 153 -2.47 5.95 22.01
CA LEU A 153 -2.47 4.57 22.50
C LEU A 153 -1.81 4.47 23.90
N PRO A 154 -2.55 3.98 24.89
CA PRO A 154 -2.02 3.89 26.25
C PRO A 154 -0.96 2.79 26.37
N ASP A 155 -0.16 2.88 27.42
CA ASP A 155 0.67 1.75 27.86
C ASP A 155 -0.23 0.70 28.55
N PHE A 156 -0.68 -0.28 27.77
CA PHE A 156 -1.60 -1.34 28.23
C PHE A 156 -1.04 -2.14 29.41
N HIS A 157 0.29 -2.24 29.56
CA HIS A 157 0.90 -2.94 30.70
C HIS A 157 0.67 -2.23 32.03
N LYS A 158 0.35 -0.94 32.02
CA LYS A 158 0.03 -0.14 33.22
C LYS A 158 -1.47 -0.08 33.52
N LEU A 159 -2.30 -0.63 32.66
CA LEU A 159 -3.74 -0.60 32.80
C LEU A 159 -4.28 -1.93 33.34
N ARG A 160 -5.42 -1.84 34.04
CA ARG A 160 -6.18 -3.02 34.43
C ARG A 160 -7.38 -3.16 33.50
N SER A 161 -7.48 -4.29 32.80
CA SER A 161 -8.62 -4.59 31.95
C SER A 161 -9.92 -4.69 32.76
N VAL A 162 -11.01 -4.20 32.19
CA VAL A 162 -12.36 -4.33 32.75
C VAL A 162 -12.85 -5.77 32.57
N PHE A 163 -12.59 -6.35 31.40
CA PHE A 163 -12.83 -7.76 31.10
C PHE A 163 -11.96 -8.20 29.92
N THR A 164 -11.84 -9.51 29.80
CA THR A 164 -11.14 -10.16 28.69
C THR A 164 -12.04 -11.23 28.09
N LYS A 165 -12.00 -11.39 26.79
CA LYS A 165 -12.84 -12.35 26.04
C LYS A 165 -12.11 -12.86 24.81
N THR A 166 -12.32 -14.14 24.47
CA THR A 166 -11.94 -14.68 23.16
C THR A 166 -12.95 -14.25 22.10
N ILE A 167 -12.46 -13.78 20.97
CA ILE A 167 -13.25 -13.27 19.84
C ILE A 167 -12.76 -13.89 18.53
N SER A 168 -13.63 -13.97 17.53
CA SER A 168 -13.29 -14.46 16.17
C SER A 168 -13.01 -13.34 15.17
N GLU A 169 -13.31 -12.09 15.50
CA GLU A 169 -13.19 -10.93 14.62
C GLU A 169 -12.65 -9.71 15.37
N VAL A 170 -11.79 -8.94 14.72
CA VAL A 170 -11.30 -7.65 15.24
C VAL A 170 -12.38 -6.61 15.09
N SER A 171 -12.95 -6.13 16.20
CA SER A 171 -14.03 -5.17 16.21
C SER A 171 -14.05 -4.32 17.48
N HIS A 172 -14.38 -3.03 17.34
CA HIS A 172 -14.61 -2.12 18.45
C HIS A 172 -15.87 -2.48 19.26
N SER A 173 -16.83 -3.19 18.67
CA SER A 173 -18.14 -3.50 19.28
C SER A 173 -18.05 -4.28 20.60
N LEU A 174 -16.89 -4.92 20.85
CA LEU A 174 -16.62 -5.63 22.08
C LEU A 174 -16.71 -4.70 23.33
N ALA A 175 -16.33 -3.42 23.21
CA ALA A 175 -16.38 -2.47 24.32
C ALA A 175 -17.81 -2.14 24.78
N ARG A 176 -18.82 -2.35 23.93
CA ARG A 176 -20.23 -2.00 24.19
C ARG A 176 -20.44 -0.52 24.57
N LYS A 177 -19.55 0.33 24.07
CA LYS A 177 -19.51 1.78 24.24
C LYS A 177 -19.02 2.41 22.92
N ASP A 178 -19.38 3.66 22.71
CA ASP A 178 -18.99 4.40 21.52
C ASP A 178 -17.84 5.41 21.81
N SER A 179 -17.43 5.55 23.07
CA SER A 179 -16.38 6.49 23.48
C SER A 179 -15.67 6.07 24.77
N PHE A 180 -14.45 6.61 24.96
CA PHE A 180 -13.64 6.50 26.17
C PHE A 180 -13.29 5.06 26.55
N PHE A 181 -12.69 4.33 25.59
CA PHE A 181 -12.21 2.97 25.79
C PHE A 181 -10.97 2.66 24.95
N ALA A 182 -10.30 1.61 25.34
CA ALA A 182 -9.24 1.00 24.54
C ALA A 182 -9.40 -0.53 24.52
N ILE A 183 -8.87 -1.17 23.50
CA ILE A 183 -8.87 -2.63 23.37
C ILE A 183 -7.47 -3.08 22.94
N ASP A 184 -6.99 -4.13 23.57
CA ASP A 184 -5.78 -4.85 23.20
C ASP A 184 -6.15 -6.27 22.76
N PHE A 185 -5.82 -6.63 21.51
CA PHE A 185 -6.05 -7.94 20.93
C PHE A 185 -4.72 -8.66 20.81
N GLU A 186 -4.66 -9.88 21.30
CA GLU A 186 -3.45 -10.72 21.23
C GLU A 186 -3.75 -12.11 20.71
N GLY A 187 -2.84 -12.65 19.93
CA GLY A 187 -2.90 -14.03 19.42
C GLY A 187 -2.01 -14.25 18.21
N TYR A 188 -2.49 -15.10 17.31
CA TYR A 188 -1.74 -15.51 16.13
C TYR A 188 -2.63 -15.41 14.89
N LEU A 189 -2.01 -15.04 13.78
CA LEU A 189 -2.59 -15.08 12.44
C LEU A 189 -1.99 -16.28 11.70
N LEU A 190 -2.85 -17.17 11.19
CA LEU A 190 -2.44 -18.27 10.33
C LEU A 190 -2.25 -17.76 8.90
N ILE A 191 -1.07 -17.99 8.33
CA ILE A 191 -0.73 -17.72 6.94
C ILE A 191 -0.67 -19.04 6.18
N PRO A 192 -1.48 -19.24 5.12
CA PRO A 192 -1.62 -20.54 4.47
C PRO A 192 -0.48 -20.90 3.53
N ALA A 193 0.28 -19.94 3.02
CA ALA A 193 1.38 -20.16 2.07
C ALA A 193 2.41 -19.02 2.16
N ASP A 194 3.66 -19.31 1.77
CA ASP A 194 4.70 -18.28 1.63
C ASP A 194 4.34 -17.34 0.49
N ASP A 195 4.02 -16.07 0.80
CA ASP A 195 3.73 -15.06 -0.23
C ASP A 195 3.75 -13.63 0.34
N ILE A 196 3.37 -12.66 -0.50
CA ILE A 196 3.19 -11.26 -0.14
C ILE A 196 1.71 -11.01 0.23
N TYR A 197 1.48 -10.66 1.48
CA TYR A 197 0.15 -10.34 2.01
C TYR A 197 0.00 -8.83 2.22
N GLY A 198 -1.09 -8.26 1.73
CA GLY A 198 -1.49 -6.91 2.10
C GLY A 198 -2.21 -6.94 3.44
N ILE A 199 -1.75 -6.15 4.42
CA ILE A 199 -2.40 -6.02 5.72
C ILE A 199 -2.68 -4.55 5.95
N SER A 200 -3.90 -4.23 6.39
CA SER A 200 -4.26 -2.86 6.76
C SER A 200 -5.20 -2.80 7.95
N LEU A 201 -5.03 -1.73 8.75
CA LEU A 201 -5.97 -1.33 9.79
C LEU A 201 -6.77 -0.13 9.33
N ILE A 202 -8.08 -0.19 9.51
CA ILE A 202 -8.98 0.96 9.44
C ILE A 202 -9.41 1.27 10.85
N SER A 203 -9.16 2.47 11.34
CA SER A 203 -9.58 2.87 12.67
C SER A 203 -10.03 4.34 12.75
N ASP A 204 -10.86 4.60 13.72
CA ASP A 204 -11.31 5.86 14.28
C ASP A 204 -11.50 5.59 15.79
N ASP A 205 -10.68 6.07 16.73
CA ASP A 205 -9.43 6.83 16.61
C ASP A 205 -8.20 5.93 16.35
N GLY A 206 -7.19 6.03 17.24
CA GLY A 206 -5.86 5.45 17.06
C GLY A 206 -5.75 3.95 17.17
N SER A 207 -4.90 3.36 16.33
CA SER A 207 -4.58 1.94 16.34
C SER A 207 -3.14 1.64 15.98
N ARG A 208 -2.68 0.44 16.34
CA ARG A 208 -1.35 -0.08 16.02
C ARG A 208 -1.41 -1.59 15.83
N LEU A 209 -0.69 -2.10 14.85
CA LEU A 209 -0.52 -3.53 14.62
C LEU A 209 0.94 -3.94 14.79
N PHE A 210 1.15 -4.93 15.63
CA PHE A 210 2.41 -5.65 15.75
C PHE A 210 2.31 -6.99 15.04
N LEU A 211 3.37 -7.36 14.35
CA LEU A 211 3.56 -8.68 13.77
C LEU A 211 4.92 -9.21 14.25
N ASP A 212 4.92 -10.38 14.89
CA ASP A 212 6.11 -11.03 15.46
C ASP A 212 6.96 -10.09 16.33
N GLY A 213 6.27 -9.20 17.08
CA GLY A 213 6.86 -8.23 17.98
C GLY A 213 7.29 -6.90 17.35
N ALA A 214 7.30 -6.78 16.03
CA ALA A 214 7.61 -5.53 15.34
C ALA A 214 6.34 -4.74 15.03
N VAL A 215 6.37 -3.41 15.21
CA VAL A 215 5.30 -2.53 14.74
C VAL A 215 5.34 -2.50 13.21
N ILE A 216 4.29 -2.96 12.56
CA ILE A 216 4.16 -2.95 11.09
C ILE A 216 3.17 -1.90 10.57
N ILE A 217 2.20 -1.50 11.42
CA ILE A 217 1.26 -0.40 11.13
C ILE A 217 1.16 0.48 12.37
N SER A 218 1.25 1.79 12.17
CA SER A 218 1.03 2.80 13.21
C SER A 218 0.06 3.84 12.70
N ASN A 219 -1.13 3.85 13.29
CA ASN A 219 -2.25 4.74 12.99
C ASN A 219 -2.72 5.42 14.28
N ASP A 220 -1.75 5.91 15.10
CA ASP A 220 -2.00 6.44 16.44
C ASP A 220 -2.50 7.90 16.41
N GLY A 221 -3.11 8.33 17.51
CA GLY A 221 -3.63 9.67 17.72
C GLY A 221 -5.13 9.80 17.46
N ILE A 222 -5.66 10.99 17.71
CA ILE A 222 -7.08 11.33 17.50
C ILE A 222 -7.29 11.69 16.03
N HIS A 223 -8.13 10.93 15.34
CA HIS A 223 -8.46 11.17 13.92
C HIS A 223 -9.77 10.48 13.52
N GLY A 224 -10.43 10.96 12.46
CA GLY A 224 -11.54 10.26 11.85
C GLY A 224 -11.09 8.98 11.13
N LEU A 225 -12.05 8.23 10.59
CA LEU A 225 -11.81 6.93 9.96
C LEU A 225 -10.70 7.00 8.90
N ARG A 226 -9.60 6.29 9.15
CA ARG A 226 -8.40 6.28 8.32
C ARG A 226 -7.88 4.85 8.17
N GLU A 227 -7.43 4.53 6.97
CA GLU A 227 -6.76 3.27 6.65
C GLU A 227 -5.25 3.49 6.56
N GLU A 228 -4.49 2.66 7.28
CA GLU A 228 -3.03 2.52 7.16
C GLU A 228 -2.68 1.06 6.93
N GLY A 229 -1.67 0.79 6.08
CA GLY A 229 -1.28 -0.58 5.77
C GLY A 229 -0.08 -0.70 4.84
N GLY A 230 0.27 -1.95 4.54
CA GLY A 230 1.40 -2.28 3.69
C GLY A 230 1.34 -3.71 3.17
N TYR A 231 2.39 -4.09 2.41
CA TYR A 231 2.57 -5.44 1.89
C TYR A 231 3.76 -6.10 2.59
N PHE A 232 3.54 -7.32 3.10
CA PHE A 232 4.50 -8.03 3.94
C PHE A 232 4.78 -9.43 3.37
N PRO A 233 6.05 -9.80 3.22
CA PRO A 233 6.44 -11.16 2.85
C PRO A 233 6.30 -12.06 4.09
N LEU A 234 5.36 -12.99 4.08
CA LEU A 234 5.10 -13.88 5.22
C LEU A 234 5.33 -15.33 4.85
N ALA A 235 5.98 -16.08 5.72
CA ALA A 235 6.09 -17.52 5.60
C ALA A 235 4.78 -18.19 6.00
N LYS A 236 4.53 -19.36 5.43
CA LYS A 236 3.42 -20.23 5.87
C LYS A 236 3.57 -20.59 7.34
N GLY A 237 2.49 -20.48 8.11
CA GLY A 237 2.45 -20.85 9.52
C GLY A 237 1.84 -19.76 10.39
N TYR A 238 2.14 -19.78 11.66
CA TYR A 238 1.58 -18.85 12.62
C TYR A 238 2.50 -17.64 12.83
N HIS A 239 1.91 -16.45 12.80
CA HIS A 239 2.57 -15.20 13.11
C HIS A 239 1.91 -14.56 14.31
N LYS A 240 2.70 -14.20 15.33
CA LYS A 240 2.15 -13.52 16.50
C LYS A 240 1.66 -12.14 16.11
N ILE A 241 0.40 -11.83 16.43
CA ILE A 241 -0.17 -10.50 16.23
C ILE A 241 -0.63 -9.89 17.53
N ARG A 242 -0.49 -8.57 17.62
CA ARG A 242 -1.12 -7.75 18.65
C ARG A 242 -1.68 -6.50 18.00
N ILE A 243 -2.92 -6.16 18.33
CA ILE A 243 -3.58 -4.96 17.83
C ILE A 243 -3.99 -4.12 19.03
N GLU A 244 -3.47 -2.92 19.09
CA GLU A 244 -3.83 -1.91 20.05
C GLU A 244 -4.81 -0.93 19.40
N TYR A 245 -5.85 -0.53 20.11
CA TYR A 245 -6.85 0.41 19.63
C TYR A 245 -7.37 1.26 20.79
N PHE A 246 -7.61 2.54 20.56
CA PHE A 246 -8.39 3.36 21.46
C PHE A 246 -9.42 4.18 20.70
N GLN A 247 -10.50 4.52 21.41
CA GLN A 247 -11.58 5.40 20.99
C GLN A 247 -11.78 6.49 22.03
N ARG A 248 -11.72 7.73 21.60
CA ARG A 248 -12.03 8.88 22.45
C ARG A 248 -13.50 9.27 22.32
N GLU A 249 -13.87 9.95 21.25
CA GLU A 249 -15.22 10.47 21.02
C GLU A 249 -15.52 10.54 19.51
N GLY A 250 -16.81 10.72 19.17
CA GLY A 250 -17.27 10.90 17.79
C GLY A 250 -17.66 9.61 17.12
N SER A 251 -17.28 9.45 15.85
CA SER A 251 -17.49 8.20 15.12
C SER A 251 -16.58 7.12 15.69
N VAL A 252 -16.95 5.87 15.50
CA VAL A 252 -16.17 4.71 15.98
C VAL A 252 -15.97 3.71 14.87
N GLY A 253 -14.77 3.17 14.75
CA GLY A 253 -14.45 2.17 13.73
C GLY A 253 -13.16 1.43 13.99
N LEU A 254 -13.18 0.11 13.79
CA LEU A 254 -11.98 -0.73 13.81
C LEU A 254 -12.18 -1.93 12.89
N LYS A 255 -11.26 -2.13 11.93
CA LYS A 255 -11.22 -3.32 11.07
C LYS A 255 -9.78 -3.69 10.76
N LEU A 256 -9.48 -4.97 10.81
CA LEU A 256 -8.27 -5.56 10.22
C LEU A 256 -8.63 -6.18 8.88
N LEU A 257 -7.98 -5.72 7.82
CA LEU A 257 -8.17 -6.23 6.47
C LEU A 257 -6.94 -6.99 6.00
N LEU A 258 -7.19 -8.05 5.26
CA LEU A 258 -6.17 -8.89 4.63
C LEU A 258 -6.42 -8.97 3.11
N GLU A 259 -5.36 -8.74 2.34
CA GLU A 259 -5.31 -9.01 0.91
C GLU A 259 -4.44 -10.25 0.68
N VAL A 260 -5.10 -11.36 0.39
CA VAL A 260 -4.43 -12.61 0.02
C VAL A 260 -4.00 -12.51 -1.44
N PRO A 261 -2.82 -13.03 -1.84
CA PRO A 261 -2.36 -13.01 -3.21
C PRO A 261 -3.43 -13.47 -4.21
N GLY A 262 -3.68 -12.64 -5.22
CA GLY A 262 -4.70 -12.92 -6.24
C GLY A 262 -6.16 -12.66 -5.85
N HIS A 263 -6.40 -12.19 -4.63
CA HIS A 263 -7.74 -11.86 -4.13
C HIS A 263 -7.88 -10.39 -3.78
N GLN A 264 -9.12 -9.92 -3.69
CA GLN A 264 -9.39 -8.57 -3.18
C GLN A 264 -9.24 -8.52 -1.66
N LYS A 265 -8.89 -7.36 -1.16
CA LYS A 265 -8.83 -7.06 0.26
C LYS A 265 -10.18 -7.32 0.94
N SER A 266 -10.18 -8.07 2.04
CA SER A 266 -11.37 -8.46 2.80
C SER A 266 -11.04 -8.58 4.30
N ASN A 267 -12.07 -8.79 5.13
CA ASN A 267 -11.84 -9.17 6.52
C ASN A 267 -11.00 -10.45 6.59
N VAL A 268 -10.20 -10.58 7.64
CA VAL A 268 -9.45 -11.83 7.90
C VAL A 268 -10.46 -12.95 8.12
N PRO A 269 -10.31 -14.11 7.45
CA PRO A 269 -11.20 -15.26 7.68
C PRO A 269 -11.18 -15.72 9.15
N GLU A 270 -12.34 -16.00 9.74
CA GLU A 270 -12.46 -16.45 11.13
C GLU A 270 -11.51 -17.60 11.51
N PRO A 271 -11.34 -18.68 10.71
CA PRO A 271 -10.47 -19.77 11.09
C PRO A 271 -8.97 -19.43 11.04
N TRP A 272 -8.59 -18.16 10.77
CA TRP A 272 -7.18 -17.75 10.71
C TRP A 272 -6.68 -17.07 11.97
N PHE A 273 -7.55 -16.82 12.95
CA PHE A 273 -7.14 -16.30 14.25
C PHE A 273 -7.05 -17.43 15.28
N PHE A 274 -5.99 -17.38 16.10
CA PHE A 274 -5.69 -18.36 17.16
C PHE A 274 -5.09 -17.68 18.40
N HIS A 275 -5.16 -18.37 19.56
CA HIS A 275 -4.53 -17.95 20.84
C HIS A 275 -4.12 -19.16 21.67
#